data_268caea19c77bd374170bfb90be7acee
#
_entry.id   268caea19c77bd374170bfb90be7acee
#
_cell.length_a   1.000
_cell.length_b   1.000
_cell.length_c   1.000
_cell.angle_alpha   90.00
_cell.angle_beta   90.00
_cell.angle_gamma   90.00
#
_symmetry.space_group_name_H-M   'P 1'
#
loop_
_entity.id
_entity.type
_entity.pdbx_description
1 polymer ?
#
loop_
_entity_poly.entity_id
_entity_poly.type
_entity_poly.pdbx_seq_one_letter_code
_entity_poly.pdbx_strand_id
1 'polypeptide(L)'
;MPARRQPADHAEPSTGLEATLVAALTAAADEVPTVARRIGPRFARAEARRRVQAYLRGLLSPVERKNGWQLAEAVGDRTPYALQHLLGRADWDPDLVRDDLRAYVVEHLGDAEAILVVDETGVVKKGVASAGVAKQYTGAVGKVENAQVGVFLAYASPKGVAFLDRTLYLPEDWTDDPARCQRAGIPATVGFATKPQLAQTQLERARATGVLAAWVTADSVYGDDRHLRMWLEAHEQAYVLAVSGKEDVHVAATWTQRRVSTLLQELRELPADRWQRLSAGDGAKGPRWYDWYRLPLVPPLQEGFERWCLVRRSLSDPDDLQAYVVFAPAGTPLANLVRVAGSRWTIEVAFEAAKGAVGLDQYEVRSWTGWQRHMTLALFAQAVLTVVRRDLADLPPPRGRRQKGRSQQAAFPTTPPPPTRRARRGSLAAFRQQRQAQEGRWTRRSTPTPSAPSPS
;
A
#
# COMPACT_ATOMS: atom_id res chain seq x y z
N MET A 1 31.46 26.54 45.81
CA MET A 1 31.08 26.72 44.38
C MET A 1 31.18 25.39 43.67
N PRO A 2 30.07 24.74 43.29
CA PRO A 2 30.16 23.49 42.55
C PRO A 2 30.18 23.76 41.02
N ALA A 3 31.03 23.02 40.33
CA ALA A 3 31.29 23.07 38.91
C ALA A 3 30.06 22.72 38.10
N ARG A 4 29.75 23.54 37.07
CA ARG A 4 28.73 23.27 36.06
C ARG A 4 29.21 22.10 35.18
N ARG A 5 28.45 21.01 35.16
CA ARG A 5 28.55 19.97 34.13
C ARG A 5 27.99 20.52 32.82
N GLN A 6 28.80 20.46 31.77
CA GLN A 6 28.37 20.67 30.38
C GLN A 6 27.51 19.47 29.94
N PRO A 7 26.44 19.68 29.15
CA PRO A 7 25.67 18.58 28.57
C PRO A 7 26.49 17.90 27.45
N ALA A 8 26.49 16.58 27.48
CA ALA A 8 27.11 15.75 26.47
C ALA A 8 26.38 15.93 25.13
N ASP A 9 27.16 16.26 24.11
CA ASP A 9 26.76 16.26 22.69
C ASP A 9 26.31 14.85 22.29
N HIS A 10 25.01 14.64 22.16
CA HIS A 10 24.45 13.49 21.47
C HIS A 10 24.49 13.79 19.97
N ALA A 11 25.59 13.41 19.31
CA ALA A 11 25.73 13.42 17.87
C ALA A 11 24.71 12.45 17.23
N GLU A 12 23.92 12.98 16.32
CA GLU A 12 22.74 12.41 15.68
C GLU A 12 23.08 11.40 14.59
N PRO A 13 22.38 10.25 14.52
CA PRO A 13 22.43 9.35 13.36
C PRO A 13 21.52 9.77 12.19
N SER A 14 20.84 10.93 12.27
CA SER A 14 19.86 11.39 11.28
C SER A 14 20.45 12.02 10.01
N THR A 15 21.64 12.57 10.05
CA THR A 15 22.21 13.38 8.96
C THR A 15 22.52 12.60 7.67
N GLY A 16 22.79 11.30 7.75
CA GLY A 16 23.11 10.48 6.57
C GLY A 16 21.89 10.10 5.74
N LEU A 17 20.78 9.71 6.41
CA LEU A 17 19.53 9.31 5.75
C LEU A 17 18.81 10.50 5.11
N GLU A 18 18.81 11.65 5.77
CA GLU A 18 18.24 12.89 5.22
C GLU A 18 19.02 13.36 4.00
N ALA A 19 20.35 13.34 4.04
CA ALA A 19 21.19 13.70 2.90
C ALA A 19 20.94 12.76 1.70
N THR A 20 20.78 11.47 1.94
CA THR A 20 20.48 10.49 0.90
C THR A 20 19.09 10.72 0.29
N LEU A 21 18.08 11.06 1.10
CA LEU A 21 16.75 11.39 0.62
C LEU A 21 16.77 12.69 -0.22
N VAL A 22 17.43 13.72 0.25
CA VAL A 22 17.57 15.00 -0.48
C VAL A 22 18.28 14.79 -1.82
N ALA A 23 19.37 14.00 -1.86
CA ALA A 23 20.07 13.67 -3.11
C ALA A 23 19.15 12.93 -4.08
N ALA A 24 18.39 11.94 -3.60
CA ALA A 24 17.43 11.20 -4.42
C ALA A 24 16.28 12.08 -4.93
N LEU A 25 15.77 12.99 -4.11
CA LEU A 25 14.72 13.94 -4.53
C LEU A 25 15.26 14.92 -5.58
N THR A 26 16.50 15.41 -5.43
CA THR A 26 17.15 16.30 -6.40
C THR A 26 17.30 15.58 -7.74
N ALA A 27 17.89 14.38 -7.74
CA ALA A 27 18.05 13.58 -8.95
C ALA A 27 16.71 13.23 -9.61
N ALA A 28 15.67 12.93 -8.81
CA ALA A 28 14.32 12.71 -9.33
C ALA A 28 13.70 13.98 -9.93
N ALA A 29 13.99 15.17 -9.37
CA ALA A 29 13.56 16.44 -9.94
C ALA A 29 14.22 16.74 -11.29
N ASP A 30 15.45 16.26 -11.51
CA ASP A 30 16.17 16.38 -12.79
C ASP A 30 15.55 15.48 -13.88
N GLU A 31 14.85 14.39 -13.50
CA GLU A 31 14.11 13.55 -14.43
C GLU A 31 12.73 14.12 -14.83
N VAL A 32 12.23 15.14 -14.13
CA VAL A 32 10.91 15.72 -14.40
C VAL A 32 10.74 16.20 -15.85
N PRO A 33 11.72 16.81 -16.54
CA PRO A 33 11.57 17.19 -17.95
C PRO A 33 11.30 15.99 -18.86
N THR A 34 11.92 14.84 -18.60
CA THR A 34 11.71 13.58 -19.34
C THR A 34 10.30 13.05 -19.12
N VAL A 35 9.86 12.98 -17.87
CA VAL A 35 8.49 12.60 -17.50
C VAL A 35 7.45 13.56 -18.08
N ALA A 36 7.70 14.88 -17.99
CA ALA A 36 6.79 15.89 -18.55
C ALA A 36 6.64 15.80 -20.07
N ARG A 37 7.69 15.40 -20.79
CA ARG A 37 7.59 15.12 -22.24
C ARG A 37 6.72 13.88 -22.50
N ARG A 38 6.84 12.82 -21.69
CA ARG A 38 6.04 11.60 -21.80
C ARG A 38 4.54 11.88 -21.64
N ILE A 39 4.16 12.56 -20.57
CA ILE A 39 2.75 12.86 -20.28
C ILE A 39 2.23 14.11 -21.00
N GLY A 40 3.10 14.92 -21.62
CA GLY A 40 2.77 16.17 -22.28
C GLY A 40 1.63 16.08 -23.28
N PRO A 41 1.52 15.03 -24.12
CA PRO A 41 0.40 14.84 -25.03
C PRO A 41 -0.98 14.77 -24.37
N ARG A 42 -1.05 14.46 -23.05
CA ARG A 42 -2.30 14.41 -22.28
C ARG A 42 -2.82 15.79 -21.88
N PHE A 43 -2.07 16.86 -22.16
CA PHE A 43 -2.40 18.23 -21.81
C PHE A 43 -2.53 19.06 -23.10
N ALA A 44 -3.73 19.44 -23.47
CA ALA A 44 -4.00 20.19 -24.70
C ALA A 44 -3.26 21.54 -24.75
N ARG A 45 -3.26 22.28 -23.62
CA ARG A 45 -2.69 23.63 -23.54
C ARG A 45 -1.23 23.63 -23.09
N ALA A 46 -0.39 24.44 -23.74
CA ALA A 46 1.02 24.61 -23.37
C ALA A 46 1.22 25.07 -21.91
N GLU A 47 0.29 25.87 -21.40
CA GLU A 47 0.30 26.31 -20.01
C GLU A 47 0.13 25.14 -19.05
N ALA A 48 -0.84 24.26 -19.28
CA ALA A 48 -1.05 23.07 -18.46
C ALA A 48 0.18 22.14 -18.47
N ARG A 49 0.87 22.00 -19.63
CA ARG A 49 2.13 21.27 -19.74
C ARG A 49 3.24 21.88 -18.88
N ARG A 50 3.37 23.19 -18.85
CA ARG A 50 4.34 23.86 -17.95
C ARG A 50 3.96 23.68 -16.48
N ARG A 51 2.66 23.74 -16.16
CA ARG A 51 2.17 23.61 -14.78
C ARG A 51 2.29 22.20 -14.22
N VAL A 52 2.07 21.15 -15.01
CA VAL A 52 2.31 19.77 -14.55
C VAL A 52 3.79 19.52 -14.28
N GLN A 53 4.69 20.08 -15.12
CA GLN A 53 6.11 20.01 -14.86
C GLN A 53 6.50 20.70 -13.55
N ALA A 54 5.96 21.91 -13.31
CA ALA A 54 6.18 22.63 -12.06
C ALA A 54 5.61 21.85 -10.86
N TYR A 55 4.41 21.29 -10.99
CA TYR A 55 3.79 20.48 -9.93
C TYR A 55 4.63 19.26 -9.54
N LEU A 56 5.11 18.49 -10.51
CA LEU A 56 5.98 17.35 -10.26
C LEU A 56 7.30 17.77 -9.59
N ARG A 57 7.91 18.88 -10.04
CA ARG A 57 9.09 19.44 -9.36
C ARG A 57 8.81 19.82 -7.92
N GLY A 58 7.66 20.45 -7.66
CA GLY A 58 7.23 20.79 -6.31
C GLY A 58 7.08 19.55 -5.43
N LEU A 59 6.42 18.49 -5.93
CA LEU A 59 6.27 17.23 -5.21
C LEU A 59 7.63 16.57 -4.88
N LEU A 60 8.60 16.67 -5.78
CA LEU A 60 9.96 16.13 -5.63
C LEU A 60 10.94 17.11 -4.94
N SER A 61 10.49 18.32 -4.55
CA SER A 61 11.31 19.25 -3.80
C SER A 61 11.43 18.84 -2.32
N PRO A 62 12.45 19.26 -1.58
CA PRO A 62 12.63 18.92 -0.18
C PRO A 62 11.77 19.76 0.79
N VAL A 63 10.70 20.43 0.32
CA VAL A 63 9.80 21.22 1.19
C VAL A 63 9.09 20.34 2.19
N GLU A 64 8.93 20.84 3.41
CA GLU A 64 8.33 20.10 4.53
C GLU A 64 6.88 19.69 4.26
N ARG A 65 6.09 20.59 3.64
CA ARG A 65 4.68 20.32 3.31
C ARG A 65 4.40 20.52 1.83
N LYS A 66 3.73 19.56 1.22
CA LYS A 66 3.35 19.57 -0.20
C LYS A 66 1.95 20.19 -0.42
N ASN A 67 1.63 21.25 0.31
CA ASN A 67 0.38 22.00 0.11
C ASN A 67 0.53 23.05 -1.04
N GLY A 68 -0.61 23.60 -1.48
CA GLY A 68 -0.63 24.49 -2.63
C GLY A 68 0.29 25.72 -2.53
N TRP A 69 0.48 26.29 -1.31
CA TRP A 69 1.35 27.44 -1.10
C TRP A 69 2.82 27.08 -1.17
N GLN A 70 3.26 26.09 -0.39
CA GLN A 70 4.67 25.70 -0.33
C GLN A 70 5.15 25.08 -1.66
N LEU A 71 4.27 24.36 -2.37
CA LEU A 71 4.59 23.90 -3.72
C LEU A 71 4.77 25.07 -4.69
N ALA A 72 3.91 26.12 -4.60
CA ALA A 72 4.04 27.32 -5.43
C ALA A 72 5.36 28.07 -5.17
N GLU A 73 5.70 28.28 -3.90
CA GLU A 73 6.99 28.88 -3.49
C GLU A 73 8.18 28.09 -4.01
N ALA A 74 8.15 26.76 -3.88
CA ALA A 74 9.23 25.87 -4.31
C ALA A 74 9.52 25.94 -5.82
N VAL A 75 8.51 26.31 -6.63
CA VAL A 75 8.63 26.44 -8.09
C VAL A 75 8.72 27.89 -8.57
N GLY A 76 8.80 28.86 -7.64
CA GLY A 76 8.96 30.28 -7.94
C GLY A 76 7.67 31.01 -8.27
N ASP A 77 6.51 30.45 -8.00
CA ASP A 77 5.21 31.09 -8.17
C ASP A 77 4.88 31.96 -6.95
N ARG A 78 4.35 33.16 -7.17
CA ARG A 78 3.92 34.08 -6.09
C ARG A 78 2.64 33.63 -5.38
N THR A 79 1.82 32.80 -6.02
CA THR A 79 0.53 32.35 -5.50
C THR A 79 0.27 30.90 -5.92
N PRO A 80 -0.55 30.16 -5.17
CA PRO A 80 -0.86 28.76 -5.49
C PRO A 80 -1.86 28.60 -6.66
N TYR A 81 -2.45 29.67 -7.16
CA TYR A 81 -3.61 29.59 -8.08
C TYR A 81 -3.32 28.82 -9.37
N ALA A 82 -2.11 28.92 -9.91
CA ALA A 82 -1.75 28.22 -11.12
C ALA A 82 -1.70 26.69 -10.92
N LEU A 83 -1.14 26.23 -9.78
CA LEU A 83 -1.12 24.81 -9.42
C LEU A 83 -2.51 24.31 -9.02
N GLN A 84 -3.30 25.14 -8.31
CA GLN A 84 -4.70 24.81 -7.98
C GLN A 84 -5.56 24.71 -9.25
N HIS A 85 -5.34 25.59 -10.24
CA HIS A 85 -6.01 25.52 -11.55
C HIS A 85 -5.68 24.22 -12.28
N LEU A 86 -4.42 23.78 -12.26
CA LEU A 86 -4.01 22.49 -12.83
C LEU A 86 -4.82 21.32 -12.27
N LEU A 87 -5.01 21.28 -10.94
CA LEU A 87 -5.73 20.19 -10.28
C LEU A 87 -7.24 20.30 -10.43
N GLY A 88 -7.80 21.54 -10.40
CA GLY A 88 -9.24 21.74 -10.29
C GLY A 88 -9.95 22.01 -11.62
N ARG A 89 -9.34 22.78 -12.55
CA ARG A 89 -10.04 23.36 -13.69
C ARG A 89 -9.38 23.13 -15.05
N ALA A 90 -8.06 22.87 -15.10
CA ALA A 90 -7.38 22.62 -16.36
C ALA A 90 -7.99 21.40 -17.07
N ASP A 91 -7.99 21.46 -18.39
CA ASP A 91 -8.51 20.36 -19.22
C ASP A 91 -7.42 19.31 -19.41
N TRP A 92 -7.55 18.18 -18.69
CA TRP A 92 -6.75 16.97 -18.84
C TRP A 92 -7.36 15.80 -18.06
N ASP A 93 -7.16 14.60 -18.61
CA ASP A 93 -7.69 13.36 -18.05
C ASP A 93 -6.63 12.67 -17.15
N PRO A 94 -6.90 12.54 -15.84
CA PRO A 94 -5.97 11.84 -14.93
C PRO A 94 -5.83 10.35 -15.23
N ASP A 95 -6.78 9.72 -15.91
CA ASP A 95 -6.74 8.31 -16.24
C ASP A 95 -5.77 8.03 -17.38
N LEU A 96 -5.69 8.92 -18.37
CA LEU A 96 -4.67 8.82 -19.43
C LEU A 96 -3.25 9.01 -18.85
N VAL A 97 -3.07 9.90 -17.88
CA VAL A 97 -1.78 10.09 -17.20
C VAL A 97 -1.46 8.88 -16.30
N ARG A 98 -2.46 8.25 -15.67
CA ARG A 98 -2.28 6.99 -14.94
C ARG A 98 -1.82 5.86 -15.87
N ASP A 99 -2.34 5.79 -17.09
CA ASP A 99 -1.92 4.78 -18.06
C ASP A 99 -0.45 5.00 -18.48
N ASP A 100 -0.03 6.27 -18.66
CA ASP A 100 1.37 6.62 -18.87
C ASP A 100 2.26 6.28 -17.67
N LEU A 101 1.76 6.48 -16.43
CA LEU A 101 2.43 6.04 -15.20
C LEU A 101 2.63 4.53 -15.19
N ARG A 102 1.59 3.76 -15.51
CA ARG A 102 1.65 2.30 -15.54
C ARG A 102 2.71 1.83 -16.55
N ALA A 103 2.70 2.40 -17.74
CA ALA A 103 3.69 2.11 -18.76
C ALA A 103 5.12 2.46 -18.29
N TYR A 104 5.30 3.60 -17.63
CA TYR A 104 6.58 4.00 -17.03
C TYR A 104 7.07 2.99 -15.97
N VAL A 105 6.19 2.57 -15.07
CA VAL A 105 6.54 1.60 -14.02
C VAL A 105 6.95 0.25 -14.63
N VAL A 106 6.19 -0.26 -15.61
CA VAL A 106 6.51 -1.54 -16.27
C VAL A 106 7.83 -1.44 -17.07
N GLU A 107 8.08 -0.32 -17.74
CA GLU A 107 9.33 -0.08 -18.46
C GLU A 107 10.57 -0.14 -17.57
N HIS A 108 10.49 0.49 -16.39
CA HIS A 108 11.64 0.61 -15.49
C HIS A 108 11.75 -0.50 -14.45
N LEU A 109 10.64 -0.96 -13.90
CA LEU A 109 10.59 -1.94 -12.81
C LEU A 109 10.10 -3.33 -13.25
N GLY A 110 9.77 -3.51 -14.54
CA GLY A 110 9.20 -4.74 -15.06
C GLY A 110 10.05 -5.97 -14.75
N ASP A 111 9.37 -7.04 -14.29
CA ASP A 111 9.95 -8.33 -13.91
C ASP A 111 8.90 -9.42 -14.07
N ALA A 112 9.31 -10.60 -14.54
CA ALA A 112 8.39 -11.73 -14.75
C ALA A 112 7.82 -12.27 -13.44
N GLU A 113 8.60 -12.19 -12.34
CA GLU A 113 8.24 -12.66 -11.00
C GLU A 113 7.63 -11.54 -10.13
N ALA A 114 7.25 -10.43 -10.74
CA ALA A 114 6.64 -9.31 -10.04
C ALA A 114 5.34 -9.70 -9.35
N ILE A 115 5.01 -8.94 -8.32
CA ILE A 115 3.83 -9.13 -7.49
C ILE A 115 2.97 -7.87 -7.54
N LEU A 116 1.70 -8.02 -7.87
CA LEU A 116 0.69 -6.98 -7.69
C LEU A 116 0.22 -6.98 -6.23
N VAL A 117 0.34 -5.86 -5.57
CA VAL A 117 -0.05 -5.70 -4.16
C VAL A 117 -1.21 -4.73 -4.08
N VAL A 118 -2.32 -5.18 -3.50
CA VAL A 118 -3.52 -4.35 -3.28
C VAL A 118 -3.60 -3.99 -1.82
N ASP A 119 -3.85 -2.72 -1.54
CA ASP A 119 -4.14 -2.23 -0.19
C ASP A 119 -4.84 -0.87 -0.25
N GLU A 120 -5.36 -0.39 0.87
CA GLU A 120 -5.93 0.95 0.98
C GLU A 120 -5.18 1.82 1.97
N THR A 121 -5.28 3.12 1.76
CA THR A 121 -4.84 4.08 2.77
C THR A 121 -5.84 5.21 2.96
N GLY A 122 -5.98 5.65 4.22
CA GLY A 122 -6.86 6.75 4.60
C GLY A 122 -6.09 8.05 4.83
N VAL A 123 -6.75 9.16 4.49
CA VAL A 123 -6.29 10.52 4.77
C VAL A 123 -7.35 11.24 5.60
N VAL A 124 -6.98 11.59 6.84
CA VAL A 124 -7.89 12.28 7.77
C VAL A 124 -8.24 13.67 7.23
N LYS A 125 -9.51 14.05 7.31
CA LYS A 125 -10.04 15.34 6.87
C LYS A 125 -10.85 16.01 7.98
N LYS A 126 -10.77 17.33 8.07
CA LYS A 126 -11.48 18.11 9.10
C LYS A 126 -12.89 18.50 8.70
N GLY A 127 -13.32 18.34 7.49
CA GLY A 127 -14.64 18.78 7.00
C GLY A 127 -15.41 17.65 6.37
N VAL A 128 -16.63 17.92 5.93
CA VAL A 128 -17.56 16.96 5.32
C VAL A 128 -17.73 17.14 3.81
N ALA A 129 -17.04 18.12 3.21
CA ALA A 129 -17.23 18.50 1.82
C ALA A 129 -16.29 17.80 0.82
N SER A 130 -15.25 17.11 1.29
CA SER A 130 -14.34 16.38 0.40
C SER A 130 -15.01 15.14 -0.15
N ALA A 131 -14.87 14.87 -1.45
CA ALA A 131 -15.45 13.69 -2.11
C ALA A 131 -15.11 12.40 -1.35
N GLY A 132 -16.09 11.57 -1.03
CA GLY A 132 -15.90 10.30 -0.34
C GLY A 132 -15.53 10.38 1.16
N VAL A 133 -15.50 11.59 1.76
CA VAL A 133 -15.20 11.74 3.19
C VAL A 133 -16.34 11.22 4.06
N ALA A 134 -16.02 10.36 5.00
CA ALA A 134 -16.96 9.83 5.99
C ALA A 134 -16.22 9.37 7.25
N LYS A 135 -16.97 9.07 8.32
CA LYS A 135 -16.44 8.34 9.47
C LYS A 135 -16.19 6.90 9.08
N GLN A 136 -14.96 6.54 8.87
CA GLN A 136 -14.53 5.20 8.47
C GLN A 136 -13.21 4.82 9.15
N TYR A 137 -12.99 3.52 9.30
CA TYR A 137 -11.73 3.04 9.83
C TYR A 137 -10.58 3.39 8.88
N THR A 138 -9.51 3.92 9.42
CA THR A 138 -8.28 4.14 8.66
C THR A 138 -7.07 3.61 9.42
N GLY A 139 -6.31 2.73 8.78
CA GLY A 139 -5.07 2.17 9.33
C GLY A 139 -4.01 3.22 9.66
N ALA A 140 -4.04 4.37 8.97
CA ALA A 140 -3.10 5.47 9.20
C ALA A 140 -3.14 6.01 10.66
N VAL A 141 -4.30 5.94 11.32
CA VAL A 141 -4.46 6.36 12.73
C VAL A 141 -4.99 5.24 13.64
N GLY A 142 -5.23 4.05 13.10
CA GLY A 142 -5.64 2.86 13.86
C GLY A 142 -7.05 2.94 14.48
N LYS A 143 -7.90 3.84 14.01
CA LYS A 143 -9.27 4.05 14.54
C LYS A 143 -10.23 4.57 13.48
N VAL A 144 -11.52 4.64 13.84
CA VAL A 144 -12.54 5.29 13.01
C VAL A 144 -12.38 6.81 13.13
N GLU A 145 -12.08 7.45 11.99
CA GLU A 145 -11.93 8.90 11.88
C GLU A 145 -12.66 9.42 10.64
N ASN A 146 -12.85 10.75 10.58
CA ASN A 146 -13.37 11.41 9.40
C ASN A 146 -12.29 11.45 8.32
N ALA A 147 -12.35 10.54 7.37
CA ALA A 147 -11.28 10.32 6.40
C ALA A 147 -11.80 10.04 4.98
N GLN A 148 -10.96 10.33 4.00
CA GLN A 148 -11.07 9.77 2.65
C GLN A 148 -10.22 8.50 2.61
N VAL A 149 -10.72 7.43 1.98
CA VAL A 149 -9.99 6.18 1.80
C VAL A 149 -9.82 5.92 0.30
N GLY A 150 -8.59 5.71 -0.12
CA GLY A 150 -8.26 5.28 -1.48
C GLY A 150 -7.80 3.85 -1.49
N VAL A 151 -8.22 3.07 -2.49
CA VAL A 151 -7.70 1.74 -2.83
C VAL A 151 -6.60 1.92 -3.88
N PHE A 152 -5.49 1.24 -3.71
CA PHE A 152 -4.31 1.36 -4.56
C PHE A 152 -3.81 0.00 -5.02
N LEU A 153 -3.28 -0.03 -6.24
CA LEU A 153 -2.57 -1.16 -6.79
C LEU A 153 -1.08 -0.79 -6.93
N ALA A 154 -0.21 -1.55 -6.30
CA ALA A 154 1.23 -1.40 -6.41
C ALA A 154 1.85 -2.57 -7.19
N TYR A 155 2.98 -2.30 -7.84
CA TYR A 155 3.84 -3.25 -8.52
C TYR A 155 5.13 -3.41 -7.74
N ALA A 156 5.38 -4.59 -7.23
CA ALA A 156 6.56 -4.94 -6.46
C ALA A 156 7.45 -5.90 -7.24
N SER A 157 8.70 -5.53 -7.44
CA SER A 157 9.73 -6.35 -8.08
C SER A 157 11.05 -6.23 -7.35
N PRO A 158 12.07 -7.02 -7.66
CA PRO A 158 13.42 -6.84 -7.13
C PRO A 158 14.01 -5.45 -7.41
N LYS A 159 13.51 -4.76 -8.44
CA LYS A 159 13.96 -3.42 -8.85
C LYS A 159 13.32 -2.29 -8.04
N GLY A 160 12.30 -2.58 -7.22
CA GLY A 160 11.60 -1.59 -6.40
C GLY A 160 10.09 -1.74 -6.38
N VAL A 161 9.42 -0.82 -5.69
CA VAL A 161 7.95 -0.80 -5.54
C VAL A 161 7.40 0.55 -5.97
N ALA A 162 6.43 0.54 -6.89
CA ALA A 162 5.72 1.74 -7.32
C ALA A 162 4.22 1.46 -7.52
N PHE A 163 3.40 2.50 -7.34
CA PHE A 163 1.96 2.39 -7.57
C PHE A 163 1.63 2.42 -9.07
N LEU A 164 0.65 1.60 -9.48
CA LEU A 164 0.11 1.55 -10.83
C LEU A 164 -1.23 2.27 -10.98
N ASP A 165 -2.03 2.25 -9.92
CA ASP A 165 -3.42 2.68 -9.98
C ASP A 165 -3.93 3.16 -8.62
N ARG A 166 -5.04 3.91 -8.64
CA ARG A 166 -5.74 4.47 -7.48
C ARG A 166 -7.23 4.56 -7.75
N THR A 167 -8.05 4.37 -6.74
CA THR A 167 -9.49 4.61 -6.79
C THR A 167 -9.98 5.13 -5.45
N LEU A 168 -10.74 6.23 -5.47
CA LEU A 168 -11.35 6.76 -4.25
C LEU A 168 -12.54 5.87 -3.87
N TYR A 169 -12.53 5.36 -2.66
CA TYR A 169 -13.68 4.63 -2.11
C TYR A 169 -14.79 5.60 -1.73
N LEU A 170 -15.98 5.35 -2.25
CA LEU A 170 -17.20 6.08 -1.89
C LEU A 170 -18.06 5.20 -0.97
N PRO A 171 -18.23 5.56 0.31
CA PRO A 171 -19.22 4.91 1.16
C PRO A 171 -20.66 5.03 0.60
N GLU A 172 -21.54 4.10 0.95
CA GLU A 172 -22.94 4.10 0.52
C GLU A 172 -23.65 5.44 0.80
N ASP A 173 -23.40 6.07 1.96
CA ASP A 173 -23.93 7.39 2.31
C ASP A 173 -23.63 8.49 1.27
N TRP A 174 -22.62 8.30 0.42
CA TRP A 174 -22.30 9.20 -0.67
C TRP A 174 -23.10 8.86 -1.92
N THR A 175 -23.12 7.62 -2.31
CA THR A 175 -23.81 7.16 -3.54
C THR A 175 -25.33 7.26 -3.43
N ASP A 176 -25.85 7.23 -2.20
CA ASP A 176 -27.27 7.42 -1.88
C ASP A 176 -27.68 8.91 -1.83
N ASP A 177 -26.74 9.86 -1.95
CA ASP A 177 -27.00 11.31 -2.05
C ASP A 177 -26.44 11.89 -3.37
N PRO A 178 -27.22 11.81 -4.48
CA PRO A 178 -26.78 12.33 -5.78
C PRO A 178 -26.47 13.83 -5.76
N ALA A 179 -27.16 14.62 -4.93
CA ALA A 179 -26.91 16.05 -4.83
C ALA A 179 -25.55 16.33 -4.15
N ARG A 180 -25.18 15.55 -3.15
CA ARG A 180 -23.85 15.60 -2.52
C ARG A 180 -22.77 15.18 -3.51
N CYS A 181 -22.99 14.10 -4.26
CA CYS A 181 -22.07 13.67 -5.33
C CYS A 181 -21.86 14.75 -6.37
N GLN A 182 -22.92 15.38 -6.86
CA GLN A 182 -22.85 16.48 -7.84
C GLN A 182 -22.04 17.67 -7.29
N ARG A 183 -22.29 18.09 -6.04
CA ARG A 183 -21.52 19.19 -5.41
C ARG A 183 -20.03 18.89 -5.30
N ALA A 184 -19.65 17.61 -5.11
CA ALA A 184 -18.25 17.17 -5.05
C ALA A 184 -17.64 16.89 -6.44
N GLY A 185 -18.43 16.99 -7.51
CA GLY A 185 -18.01 16.71 -8.88
C GLY A 185 -17.80 15.21 -9.16
N ILE A 186 -18.51 14.34 -8.44
CA ILE A 186 -18.50 12.90 -8.67
C ILE A 186 -19.41 12.63 -9.89
N PRO A 187 -18.91 11.94 -10.94
CA PRO A 187 -19.71 11.60 -12.11
C PRO A 187 -20.92 10.73 -11.74
N ALA A 188 -22.06 10.97 -12.39
CA ALA A 188 -23.30 10.18 -12.16
C ALA A 188 -23.15 8.68 -12.51
N THR A 189 -22.14 8.33 -13.29
CA THR A 189 -21.80 6.94 -13.65
C THR A 189 -21.05 6.19 -12.56
N VAL A 190 -20.60 6.89 -11.50
CA VAL A 190 -19.87 6.28 -10.38
C VAL A 190 -20.86 5.87 -9.31
N GLY A 191 -21.15 4.56 -9.22
CA GLY A 191 -21.97 3.96 -8.19
C GLY A 191 -21.17 3.44 -7.00
N PHE A 192 -21.88 2.86 -6.04
CA PHE A 192 -21.25 2.15 -4.93
C PHE A 192 -20.47 0.92 -5.43
N ALA A 193 -19.28 0.74 -4.90
CA ALA A 193 -18.48 -0.47 -5.07
C ALA A 193 -17.71 -0.77 -3.77
N THR A 194 -17.65 -2.05 -3.42
CA THR A 194 -16.83 -2.49 -2.29
C THR A 194 -15.34 -2.34 -2.62
N LYS A 195 -14.49 -2.29 -1.59
CA LYS A 195 -13.03 -2.22 -1.82
C LYS A 195 -12.50 -3.39 -2.67
N PRO A 196 -12.92 -4.66 -2.45
CA PRO A 196 -12.56 -5.76 -3.35
C PRO A 196 -12.99 -5.55 -4.80
N GLN A 197 -14.19 -5.01 -5.06
CA GLN A 197 -14.63 -4.69 -6.42
C GLN A 197 -13.78 -3.59 -7.07
N LEU A 198 -13.39 -2.56 -6.29
CA LEU A 198 -12.47 -1.53 -6.77
C LEU A 198 -11.09 -2.12 -7.09
N ALA A 199 -10.59 -3.03 -6.25
CA ALA A 199 -9.35 -3.75 -6.49
C ALA A 199 -9.42 -4.61 -7.76
N GLN A 200 -10.52 -5.36 -7.94
CA GLN A 200 -10.76 -6.14 -9.16
C GLN A 200 -10.69 -5.25 -10.41
N THR A 201 -11.38 -4.11 -10.41
CA THR A 201 -11.35 -3.16 -11.53
C THR A 201 -9.94 -2.65 -11.83
N GLN A 202 -9.10 -2.42 -10.80
CA GLN A 202 -7.69 -2.02 -11.00
C GLN A 202 -6.86 -3.16 -11.60
N LEU A 203 -7.06 -4.39 -11.13
CA LEU A 203 -6.40 -5.60 -11.67
C LEU A 203 -6.82 -5.85 -13.12
N GLU A 204 -8.11 -5.68 -13.45
CA GLU A 204 -8.62 -5.77 -14.83
C GLU A 204 -7.92 -4.76 -15.76
N ARG A 205 -7.81 -3.50 -15.32
CA ARG A 205 -7.10 -2.47 -16.09
C ARG A 205 -5.62 -2.77 -16.27
N ALA A 206 -4.96 -3.27 -15.22
CA ALA A 206 -3.56 -3.67 -15.30
C ALA A 206 -3.37 -4.81 -16.32
N ARG A 207 -4.21 -5.84 -16.26
CA ARG A 207 -4.22 -6.97 -17.19
C ARG A 207 -4.50 -6.53 -18.62
N ALA A 208 -5.53 -5.71 -18.85
CA ALA A 208 -5.92 -5.21 -20.16
C ALA A 208 -4.82 -4.37 -20.86
N THR A 209 -3.94 -3.75 -20.06
CA THR A 209 -2.78 -2.97 -20.57
C THR A 209 -1.49 -3.78 -20.62
N GLY A 210 -1.55 -5.11 -20.44
CA GLY A 210 -0.40 -5.99 -20.60
C GLY A 210 0.61 -5.94 -19.45
N VAL A 211 0.20 -5.51 -18.25
CA VAL A 211 1.07 -5.61 -17.06
C VAL A 211 1.27 -7.07 -16.70
N LEU A 212 2.51 -7.53 -16.82
CA LEU A 212 2.89 -8.89 -16.43
C LEU A 212 3.26 -8.90 -14.95
N ALA A 213 2.62 -9.79 -14.20
CA ALA A 213 2.94 -10.08 -12.82
C ALA A 213 2.58 -11.54 -12.51
N ALA A 214 3.50 -12.26 -11.90
CA ALA A 214 3.27 -13.67 -11.56
C ALA A 214 2.25 -13.83 -10.43
N TRP A 215 2.13 -12.85 -9.54
CA TRP A 215 1.39 -12.99 -8.29
C TRP A 215 0.52 -11.78 -7.96
N VAL A 216 -0.54 -12.05 -7.20
CA VAL A 216 -1.34 -11.02 -6.50
C VAL A 216 -1.27 -11.30 -5.00
N THR A 217 -1.12 -10.26 -4.18
CA THR A 217 -1.24 -10.35 -2.72
C THR A 217 -2.03 -9.17 -2.16
N ALA A 218 -2.76 -9.40 -1.07
CA ALA A 218 -3.54 -8.40 -0.37
C ALA A 218 -3.82 -8.85 1.08
N ASP A 219 -4.39 -7.95 1.87
CA ASP A 219 -4.84 -8.26 3.23
C ASP A 219 -6.20 -8.98 3.27
N SER A 220 -6.73 -9.21 4.47
CA SER A 220 -7.97 -9.93 4.68
C SER A 220 -9.23 -9.19 4.24
N VAL A 221 -9.17 -7.88 4.01
CA VAL A 221 -10.30 -7.12 3.42
C VAL A 221 -10.59 -7.62 2.02
N TYR A 222 -9.54 -7.93 1.28
CA TYR A 222 -9.61 -8.47 -0.10
C TYR A 222 -9.62 -9.99 -0.12
N GLY A 223 -8.85 -10.63 0.76
CA GLY A 223 -8.72 -12.08 0.81
C GLY A 223 -9.98 -12.79 1.27
N ASP A 224 -10.82 -12.19 2.09
CA ASP A 224 -12.12 -12.74 2.51
C ASP A 224 -13.21 -12.61 1.40
N ASP A 225 -12.94 -11.83 0.33
CA ASP A 225 -13.88 -11.71 -0.77
C ASP A 225 -13.74 -12.88 -1.74
N ARG A 226 -14.75 -13.77 -1.71
CA ARG A 226 -14.79 -14.96 -2.56
C ARG A 226 -14.90 -14.62 -4.05
N HIS A 227 -15.59 -13.55 -4.42
CA HIS A 227 -15.76 -13.17 -5.83
C HIS A 227 -14.43 -12.72 -6.43
N LEU A 228 -13.63 -11.97 -5.69
CA LEU A 228 -12.27 -11.58 -6.11
C LEU A 228 -11.39 -12.82 -6.32
N ARG A 229 -11.40 -13.79 -5.37
CA ARG A 229 -10.63 -15.03 -5.53
C ARG A 229 -11.07 -15.83 -6.75
N MET A 230 -12.38 -16.02 -6.93
CA MET A 230 -12.93 -16.73 -8.11
C MET A 230 -12.56 -16.03 -9.42
N TRP A 231 -12.58 -14.69 -9.42
CA TRP A 231 -12.16 -13.92 -10.59
C TRP A 231 -10.69 -14.13 -10.90
N LEU A 232 -9.80 -14.09 -9.89
CA LEU A 232 -8.36 -14.35 -10.06
C LEU A 232 -8.11 -15.76 -10.60
N GLU A 233 -8.80 -16.77 -10.04
CA GLU A 233 -8.69 -18.17 -10.47
C GLU A 233 -9.18 -18.36 -11.90
N ALA A 234 -10.33 -17.77 -12.28
CA ALA A 234 -10.85 -17.83 -13.64
C ALA A 234 -9.89 -17.23 -14.69
N HIS A 235 -8.96 -16.37 -14.24
CA HIS A 235 -7.91 -15.77 -15.07
C HIS A 235 -6.54 -16.45 -14.89
N GLU A 236 -6.47 -17.58 -14.19
CA GLU A 236 -5.23 -18.30 -13.87
C GLU A 236 -4.17 -17.40 -13.21
N GLN A 237 -4.63 -16.37 -12.46
CA GLN A 237 -3.75 -15.45 -11.77
C GLN A 237 -3.41 -16.00 -10.39
N ALA A 238 -2.15 -16.41 -10.21
CA ALA A 238 -1.71 -16.92 -8.91
C ALA A 238 -1.76 -15.83 -7.83
N TYR A 239 -2.14 -16.25 -6.62
CA TYR A 239 -2.26 -15.33 -5.49
C TYR A 239 -1.90 -15.96 -4.14
N VAL A 240 -1.52 -15.10 -3.20
CA VAL A 240 -1.42 -15.38 -1.77
C VAL A 240 -2.16 -14.26 -1.03
N LEU A 241 -3.40 -14.51 -0.63
CA LEU A 241 -4.26 -13.51 0.02
C LEU A 241 -4.43 -13.82 1.49
N ALA A 242 -4.15 -12.86 2.37
CA ALA A 242 -4.42 -13.04 3.80
C ALA A 242 -5.93 -13.15 4.03
N VAL A 243 -6.33 -14.02 4.95
CA VAL A 243 -7.74 -14.21 5.31
C VAL A 243 -7.95 -14.08 6.81
N SER A 244 -9.16 -13.68 7.19
CA SER A 244 -9.56 -13.60 8.59
C SER A 244 -9.91 -14.98 9.14
N GLY A 245 -9.97 -15.09 10.46
CA GLY A 245 -10.45 -16.30 11.12
C GLY A 245 -11.92 -16.65 10.81
N LYS A 246 -12.68 -15.74 10.19
CA LYS A 246 -14.10 -15.92 9.84
C LYS A 246 -14.28 -16.57 8.47
N GLU A 247 -13.22 -16.65 7.69
CA GLU A 247 -13.29 -17.29 6.37
C GLU A 247 -13.46 -18.79 6.50
N ASP A 248 -14.15 -19.39 5.55
CA ASP A 248 -14.34 -20.82 5.45
C ASP A 248 -13.56 -21.38 4.26
N VAL A 249 -12.83 -22.48 4.50
CA VAL A 249 -12.04 -23.17 3.48
C VAL A 249 -12.44 -24.65 3.40
N HIS A 250 -12.26 -25.26 2.22
CA HIS A 250 -12.54 -26.68 2.01
C HIS A 250 -11.24 -27.48 2.06
N VAL A 251 -11.08 -28.28 3.11
CA VAL A 251 -9.85 -29.07 3.35
C VAL A 251 -9.87 -30.32 2.45
N ALA A 252 -8.77 -30.56 1.71
CA ALA A 252 -8.68 -31.65 0.75
C ALA A 252 -8.79 -33.04 1.40
N ALA A 253 -8.14 -33.26 2.54
CA ALA A 253 -8.10 -34.57 3.20
C ALA A 253 -9.47 -35.10 3.65
N THR A 254 -10.38 -34.21 4.01
CA THR A 254 -11.70 -34.55 4.55
C THR A 254 -12.87 -34.15 3.63
N TRP A 255 -12.61 -33.37 2.60
CA TRP A 255 -13.62 -32.75 1.73
C TRP A 255 -14.68 -31.95 2.52
N THR A 256 -14.30 -31.44 3.69
CA THR A 256 -15.20 -30.67 4.57
C THR A 256 -14.86 -29.20 4.56
N GLN A 257 -15.90 -28.38 4.70
CA GLN A 257 -15.77 -26.96 4.96
C GLN A 257 -15.34 -26.75 6.41
N ARG A 258 -14.30 -25.96 6.61
CA ARG A 258 -13.73 -25.67 7.92
C ARG A 258 -13.53 -24.17 8.08
N ARG A 259 -13.91 -23.67 9.25
CA ARG A 259 -13.63 -22.29 9.65
C ARG A 259 -12.13 -22.10 9.90
N VAL A 260 -11.52 -21.04 9.32
CA VAL A 260 -10.09 -20.77 9.47
C VAL A 260 -9.69 -20.64 10.94
N SER A 261 -10.50 -19.97 11.80
CA SER A 261 -10.20 -19.88 13.23
C SER A 261 -10.09 -21.23 13.92
N THR A 262 -10.95 -22.18 13.55
CA THR A 262 -10.91 -23.55 14.09
C THR A 262 -9.66 -24.29 13.60
N LEU A 263 -9.32 -24.16 12.31
CA LEU A 263 -8.09 -24.73 11.78
C LEU A 263 -6.85 -24.17 12.46
N LEU A 264 -6.80 -22.86 12.71
CA LEU A 264 -5.68 -22.23 13.40
C LEU A 264 -5.53 -22.74 14.84
N GLN A 265 -6.64 -23.02 15.54
CA GLN A 265 -6.59 -23.62 16.88
C GLN A 265 -5.99 -25.03 16.84
N GLU A 266 -6.40 -25.87 15.91
CA GLU A 266 -5.86 -27.23 15.74
C GLU A 266 -4.37 -27.22 15.32
N LEU A 267 -4.00 -26.30 14.41
CA LEU A 267 -2.63 -26.19 13.93
C LEU A 267 -1.64 -25.67 15.00
N ARG A 268 -2.11 -25.02 16.06
CA ARG A 268 -1.26 -24.66 17.21
C ARG A 268 -0.62 -25.87 17.86
N GLU A 269 -1.38 -26.96 17.95
CA GLU A 269 -0.97 -28.20 18.61
C GLU A 269 -0.06 -29.06 17.73
N LEU A 270 0.23 -28.64 16.49
CA LEU A 270 1.14 -29.38 15.62
C LEU A 270 2.56 -29.41 16.19
N PRO A 271 3.24 -30.58 16.16
CA PRO A 271 4.64 -30.71 16.54
C PRO A 271 5.54 -29.72 15.78
N ALA A 272 6.61 -29.27 16.43
CA ALA A 272 7.50 -28.22 15.87
C ALA A 272 8.17 -28.66 14.56
N ASP A 273 8.42 -29.96 14.37
CA ASP A 273 9.01 -30.54 13.17
C ASP A 273 8.10 -30.45 11.92
N ARG A 274 6.80 -30.21 12.11
CA ARG A 274 5.86 -30.00 11.00
C ARG A 274 5.92 -28.58 10.43
N TRP A 275 6.56 -27.67 11.12
CA TRP A 275 6.71 -26.28 10.71
C TRP A 275 8.06 -26.04 10.06
N GLN A 276 8.07 -25.29 8.96
CA GLN A 276 9.30 -24.90 8.28
C GLN A 276 9.63 -23.44 8.57
N ARG A 277 10.81 -23.18 9.13
CA ARG A 277 11.29 -21.82 9.40
C ARG A 277 11.82 -21.18 8.13
N LEU A 278 11.16 -20.09 7.67
CA LEU A 278 11.53 -19.35 6.47
C LEU A 278 11.41 -17.85 6.72
N SER A 279 12.26 -17.08 6.03
CA SER A 279 12.17 -15.63 6.02
C SER A 279 11.10 -15.14 5.04
N ALA A 280 10.24 -14.23 5.49
CA ALA A 280 9.27 -13.52 4.67
C ALA A 280 9.87 -12.26 4.00
N GLY A 281 11.18 -12.26 3.74
CA GLY A 281 11.93 -11.11 3.23
C GLY A 281 12.44 -10.18 4.33
N ASP A 282 13.19 -9.16 3.94
CA ASP A 282 13.80 -8.22 4.87
C ASP A 282 12.78 -7.20 5.42
N GLY A 283 12.98 -6.83 6.66
CA GLY A 283 12.31 -5.72 7.33
C GLY A 283 13.35 -4.68 7.77
N ALA A 284 12.90 -3.60 8.41
CA ALA A 284 13.79 -2.53 8.89
C ALA A 284 14.90 -3.00 9.86
N LYS A 285 14.74 -4.21 10.46
CA LYS A 285 15.69 -4.80 11.40
C LYS A 285 16.34 -6.08 10.89
N GLY A 286 16.34 -6.34 9.58
CA GLY A 286 16.84 -7.55 8.96
C GLY A 286 15.75 -8.57 8.62
N PRO A 287 16.10 -9.81 8.30
CA PRO A 287 15.17 -10.84 7.84
C PRO A 287 14.03 -11.11 8.83
N ARG A 288 12.80 -11.20 8.30
CA ARG A 288 11.58 -11.46 9.09
C ARG A 288 11.33 -12.97 9.12
N TRP A 289 11.82 -13.65 10.13
CA TRP A 289 11.70 -15.08 10.31
C TRP A 289 10.38 -15.46 10.97
N TYR A 290 9.72 -16.51 10.41
CA TYR A 290 8.50 -17.12 10.92
C TYR A 290 8.54 -18.62 10.70
N ASP A 291 7.74 -19.37 11.46
CA ASP A 291 7.43 -20.76 11.16
C ASP A 291 6.21 -20.83 10.24
N TRP A 292 6.30 -21.64 9.20
CA TRP A 292 5.30 -21.77 8.16
C TRP A 292 4.81 -23.21 8.00
N TYR A 293 3.52 -23.35 7.72
CA TYR A 293 2.87 -24.60 7.41
C TYR A 293 1.90 -24.40 6.25
N ARG A 294 1.76 -25.40 5.37
CA ARG A 294 0.72 -25.38 4.33
C ARG A 294 -0.18 -26.59 4.43
N LEU A 295 -1.50 -26.36 4.40
CA LEU A 295 -2.55 -27.37 4.40
C LEU A 295 -3.18 -27.41 3.00
N PRO A 296 -3.23 -28.57 2.30
CA PRO A 296 -3.89 -28.69 1.02
C PRO A 296 -5.39 -28.43 1.16
N LEU A 297 -5.94 -27.60 0.26
CA LEU A 297 -7.35 -27.36 0.09
C LEU A 297 -7.89 -28.14 -1.12
N VAL A 298 -9.21 -28.27 -1.22
CA VAL A 298 -9.86 -28.87 -2.39
C VAL A 298 -9.35 -28.22 -3.66
N PRO A 299 -8.86 -29.00 -4.64
CA PRO A 299 -8.27 -28.49 -5.86
C PRO A 299 -9.19 -27.52 -6.60
N PRO A 300 -8.62 -26.52 -7.31
CA PRO A 300 -9.39 -25.66 -8.19
C PRO A 300 -9.85 -26.42 -9.44
N LEU A 301 -10.69 -25.76 -10.25
CA LEU A 301 -11.11 -26.31 -11.54
C LEU A 301 -10.03 -26.18 -12.62
N GLN A 302 -9.06 -25.28 -12.43
CA GLN A 302 -7.98 -25.03 -13.37
C GLN A 302 -6.92 -26.15 -13.27
N GLU A 303 -6.70 -26.85 -14.38
CA GLU A 303 -5.65 -27.86 -14.48
C GLU A 303 -4.27 -27.24 -14.25
N GLY A 304 -3.39 -27.98 -13.58
CA GLY A 304 -2.05 -27.50 -13.29
C GLY A 304 -1.94 -26.50 -12.13
N PHE A 305 -3.05 -26.21 -11.43
CA PHE A 305 -3.05 -25.37 -10.24
C PHE A 305 -3.47 -26.12 -8.98
N GLU A 306 -3.04 -25.61 -7.84
CA GLU A 306 -3.37 -26.15 -6.52
C GLU A 306 -3.83 -25.00 -5.61
N ARG A 307 -4.60 -25.36 -4.58
CA ARG A 307 -4.96 -24.44 -3.47
C ARG A 307 -4.42 -24.93 -2.16
N TRP A 308 -3.97 -23.98 -1.33
CA TRP A 308 -3.52 -24.24 0.05
C TRP A 308 -4.06 -23.18 1.03
N CYS A 309 -4.26 -23.62 2.26
CA CYS A 309 -4.24 -22.72 3.40
C CYS A 309 -2.78 -22.64 3.89
N LEU A 310 -2.13 -21.50 3.65
CA LEU A 310 -0.80 -21.22 4.15
C LEU A 310 -0.93 -20.53 5.52
N VAL A 311 -0.21 -21.03 6.52
CA VAL A 311 -0.25 -20.49 7.89
C VAL A 311 1.14 -20.05 8.32
N ARG A 312 1.21 -18.83 8.83
CA ARG A 312 2.39 -18.21 9.44
C ARG A 312 2.23 -18.21 10.95
N ARG A 313 3.26 -18.65 11.69
CA ARG A 313 3.37 -18.57 13.14
C ARG A 313 4.52 -17.67 13.55
N SER A 314 4.25 -16.74 14.47
CA SER A 314 5.29 -15.86 15.03
C SER A 314 6.27 -16.65 15.92
N LEU A 315 7.57 -16.34 15.81
CA LEU A 315 8.58 -16.94 16.67
C LEU A 315 8.56 -16.39 18.10
N SER A 316 8.08 -15.16 18.29
CA SER A 316 8.02 -14.50 19.59
C SER A 316 6.69 -14.71 20.32
N ASP A 317 5.65 -15.11 19.60
CA ASP A 317 4.31 -15.38 20.13
C ASP A 317 3.68 -16.51 19.30
N PRO A 318 3.78 -17.76 19.75
CA PRO A 318 3.22 -18.92 19.04
C PRO A 318 1.71 -18.86 18.86
N ASP A 319 1.01 -18.03 19.62
CA ASP A 319 -0.44 -17.79 19.48
C ASP A 319 -0.78 -16.79 18.38
N ASP A 320 0.19 -16.02 17.90
CA ASP A 320 0.03 -15.11 16.75
C ASP A 320 0.15 -15.91 15.45
N LEU A 321 -0.99 -16.44 15.00
CA LEU A 321 -1.15 -17.16 13.73
C LEU A 321 -1.87 -16.30 12.71
N GLN A 322 -1.37 -16.32 11.47
CA GLN A 322 -2.02 -15.68 10.31
C GLN A 322 -2.22 -16.69 9.20
N ALA A 323 -3.45 -16.76 8.68
CA ALA A 323 -3.79 -17.61 7.54
C ALA A 323 -3.84 -16.84 6.23
N TYR A 324 -3.52 -17.55 5.16
CA TYR A 324 -3.64 -17.08 3.77
C TYR A 324 -4.31 -18.17 2.94
N VAL A 325 -5.17 -17.79 2.01
CA VAL A 325 -5.61 -18.66 0.92
C VAL A 325 -4.67 -18.46 -0.26
N VAL A 326 -4.21 -19.55 -0.81
CA VAL A 326 -3.25 -19.60 -1.91
C VAL A 326 -3.88 -20.33 -3.08
N PHE A 327 -3.68 -19.79 -4.28
CA PHE A 327 -3.90 -20.43 -5.56
C PHE A 327 -2.64 -20.23 -6.41
N ALA A 328 -2.03 -21.33 -6.85
CA ALA A 328 -0.76 -21.25 -7.57
C ALA A 328 -0.53 -22.49 -8.44
N PRO A 329 0.41 -22.43 -9.40
CA PRO A 329 0.81 -23.59 -10.18
C PRO A 329 1.19 -24.78 -9.29
N ALA A 330 0.81 -25.98 -9.69
CA ALA A 330 1.10 -27.21 -8.96
C ALA A 330 2.59 -27.37 -8.73
N GLY A 331 2.94 -27.85 -7.55
CA GLY A 331 4.35 -28.03 -7.17
C GLY A 331 5.07 -26.74 -6.77
N THR A 332 4.41 -25.58 -6.67
CA THR A 332 5.05 -24.33 -6.21
C THR A 332 5.73 -24.53 -4.87
N PRO A 333 7.05 -24.21 -4.74
CA PRO A 333 7.78 -24.35 -3.48
C PRO A 333 7.20 -23.46 -2.37
N LEU A 334 7.21 -23.98 -1.13
CA LEU A 334 6.75 -23.20 0.04
C LEU A 334 7.48 -21.86 0.17
N ALA A 335 8.77 -21.81 -0.13
CA ALA A 335 9.58 -20.59 -0.07
C ALA A 335 9.04 -19.48 -1.01
N ASN A 336 8.50 -19.83 -2.17
CA ASN A 336 7.90 -18.86 -3.09
C ASN A 336 6.60 -18.31 -2.51
N LEU A 337 5.74 -19.15 -1.92
CA LEU A 337 4.51 -18.71 -1.26
C LEU A 337 4.81 -17.76 -0.10
N VAL A 338 5.84 -18.08 0.69
CA VAL A 338 6.32 -17.25 1.81
C VAL A 338 6.84 -15.89 1.32
N ARG A 339 7.62 -15.88 0.22
CA ARG A 339 8.10 -14.64 -0.43
C ARG A 339 6.93 -13.75 -0.83
N VAL A 340 5.90 -14.32 -1.46
CA VAL A 340 4.71 -13.56 -1.90
C VAL A 340 3.92 -13.05 -0.69
N ALA A 341 3.67 -13.88 0.32
CA ALA A 341 3.01 -13.47 1.56
C ALA A 341 3.77 -12.31 2.25
N GLY A 342 5.09 -12.39 2.26
CA GLY A 342 5.97 -11.37 2.84
C GLY A 342 5.97 -10.06 2.05
N SER A 343 5.78 -10.10 0.74
CA SER A 343 5.81 -8.92 -0.11
C SER A 343 4.62 -7.97 0.11
N ARG A 344 3.53 -8.39 0.76
CA ARG A 344 2.44 -7.49 1.17
C ARG A 344 2.94 -6.27 1.96
N TRP A 345 3.96 -6.45 2.78
CA TRP A 345 4.56 -5.37 3.55
C TRP A 345 5.15 -4.24 2.67
N THR A 346 5.52 -4.54 1.44
CA THR A 346 6.15 -3.54 0.56
C THR A 346 5.23 -2.37 0.21
N ILE A 347 3.91 -2.58 0.18
CA ILE A 347 2.97 -1.49 -0.09
C ILE A 347 2.86 -0.52 1.10
N GLU A 348 3.01 -1.02 2.33
CA GLU A 348 3.05 -0.17 3.53
C GLU A 348 4.27 0.76 3.48
N VAL A 349 5.44 0.21 3.12
CA VAL A 349 6.68 0.99 2.90
C VAL A 349 6.51 1.99 1.74
N ALA A 350 5.84 1.58 0.66
CA ALA A 350 5.55 2.47 -0.47
C ALA A 350 4.62 3.62 -0.07
N PHE A 351 3.59 3.37 0.76
CA PHE A 351 2.74 4.41 1.32
C PHE A 351 3.50 5.37 2.23
N GLU A 352 4.34 4.85 3.12
CA GLU A 352 5.17 5.67 4.00
C GLU A 352 6.10 6.59 3.17
N ALA A 353 6.77 6.02 2.18
CA ALA A 353 7.63 6.78 1.27
C ALA A 353 6.84 7.82 0.46
N ALA A 354 5.67 7.46 -0.09
CA ALA A 354 4.84 8.38 -0.86
C ALA A 354 4.28 9.53 -0.02
N LYS A 355 3.85 9.25 1.21
CA LYS A 355 3.38 10.30 2.15
C LYS A 355 4.53 11.21 2.59
N GLY A 356 5.66 10.63 3.01
CA GLY A 356 6.80 11.37 3.53
C GLY A 356 7.57 12.15 2.45
N ALA A 357 7.81 11.55 1.28
CA ALA A 357 8.66 12.17 0.26
C ALA A 357 7.91 13.03 -0.75
N VAL A 358 6.72 12.58 -1.23
CA VAL A 358 5.98 13.29 -2.30
C VAL A 358 4.61 13.81 -1.86
N GLY A 359 4.26 13.74 -0.58
CA GLY A 359 3.07 14.36 -0.01
C GLY A 359 1.75 13.76 -0.49
N LEU A 360 1.69 12.42 -0.67
CA LEU A 360 0.49 11.71 -1.13
C LEU A 360 -0.77 12.07 -0.33
N ASP A 361 -0.66 12.34 0.96
CA ASP A 361 -1.73 12.67 1.91
C ASP A 361 -1.85 14.17 2.23
N GLN A 362 -0.98 15.03 1.68
CA GLN A 362 -0.89 16.45 2.05
C GLN A 362 -1.73 17.39 1.15
N TYR A 363 -2.56 16.83 0.29
CA TYR A 363 -3.43 17.60 -0.59
C TYR A 363 -4.60 18.29 0.14
N GLU A 364 -5.01 19.44 -0.40
CA GLU A 364 -6.13 20.24 0.11
C GLU A 364 -7.32 20.27 -0.85
N VAL A 365 -7.23 19.61 -2.01
CA VAL A 365 -8.33 19.49 -2.97
C VAL A 365 -9.52 18.74 -2.36
N ARG A 366 -10.74 19.20 -2.67
CA ARG A 366 -11.98 18.62 -2.13
C ARG A 366 -12.82 17.92 -3.19
N SER A 367 -12.69 18.33 -4.47
CA SER A 367 -13.45 17.73 -5.56
C SER A 367 -12.91 16.35 -5.94
N TRP A 368 -13.78 15.53 -6.52
CA TRP A 368 -13.43 14.26 -7.14
C TRP A 368 -12.28 14.40 -8.15
N THR A 369 -12.43 15.30 -9.12
CA THR A 369 -11.42 15.55 -10.15
C THR A 369 -10.08 15.96 -9.53
N GLY A 370 -10.10 16.85 -8.54
CA GLY A 370 -8.89 17.30 -7.84
C GLY A 370 -8.17 16.16 -7.14
N TRP A 371 -8.93 15.27 -6.49
CA TRP A 371 -8.36 14.08 -5.85
C TRP A 371 -7.70 13.14 -6.87
N GLN A 372 -8.41 12.79 -7.96
CA GLN A 372 -7.89 11.92 -9.01
C GLN A 372 -6.59 12.48 -9.61
N ARG A 373 -6.55 13.79 -9.86
CA ARG A 373 -5.40 14.48 -10.45
C ARG A 373 -4.21 14.54 -9.52
N HIS A 374 -4.43 14.94 -8.25
CA HIS A 374 -3.35 14.96 -7.27
C HIS A 374 -2.76 13.57 -7.07
N MET A 375 -3.60 12.56 -6.81
CA MET A 375 -3.14 11.19 -6.60
C MET A 375 -2.32 10.69 -7.78
N THR A 376 -2.80 10.87 -9.01
CA THR A 376 -2.06 10.42 -10.20
C THR A 376 -0.68 11.05 -10.29
N LEU A 377 -0.56 12.36 -10.07
CA LEU A 377 0.73 13.06 -10.13
C LEU A 377 1.64 12.69 -8.95
N ALA A 378 1.08 12.48 -7.76
CA ALA A 378 1.85 12.04 -6.59
C ALA A 378 2.37 10.60 -6.77
N LEU A 379 1.57 9.69 -7.34
CA LEU A 379 2.02 8.34 -7.68
C LEU A 379 3.10 8.36 -8.76
N PHE A 380 2.99 9.26 -9.75
CA PHE A 380 4.03 9.41 -10.77
C PHE A 380 5.33 9.92 -10.17
N ALA A 381 5.28 10.93 -9.29
CA ALA A 381 6.45 11.42 -8.58
C ALA A 381 7.09 10.33 -7.71
N GLN A 382 6.28 9.49 -7.04
CA GLN A 382 6.77 8.35 -6.26
C GLN A 382 7.46 7.31 -7.16
N ALA A 383 6.89 6.99 -8.32
CA ALA A 383 7.50 6.06 -9.26
C ALA A 383 8.86 6.55 -9.77
N VAL A 384 8.96 7.84 -10.14
CA VAL A 384 10.23 8.47 -10.53
C VAL A 384 11.26 8.38 -9.41
N LEU A 385 10.87 8.72 -8.18
CA LEU A 385 11.75 8.63 -7.02
C LEU A 385 12.24 7.20 -6.77
N THR A 386 11.38 6.20 -6.98
CA THR A 386 11.75 4.78 -6.84
C THR A 386 12.79 4.37 -7.89
N VAL A 387 12.58 4.74 -9.15
CA VAL A 387 13.52 4.45 -10.24
C VAL A 387 14.87 5.10 -9.98
N VAL A 388 14.87 6.38 -9.64
CA VAL A 388 16.12 7.12 -9.35
C VAL A 388 16.87 6.54 -8.15
N ARG A 389 16.17 6.15 -7.09
CA ARG A 389 16.80 5.50 -5.92
C ARG A 389 17.47 4.19 -6.28
N ARG A 390 16.85 3.38 -7.13
CA ARG A 390 17.46 2.15 -7.67
C ARG A 390 18.73 2.49 -8.43
N ASP A 391 18.66 3.43 -9.36
CA ASP A 391 19.79 3.79 -10.22
C ASP A 391 20.95 4.37 -9.40
N LEU A 392 20.67 5.14 -8.36
CA LEU A 392 21.68 5.64 -7.42
C LEU A 392 22.32 4.54 -6.58
N ALA A 393 21.55 3.51 -6.20
CA ALA A 393 22.04 2.36 -5.44
C ALA A 393 22.98 1.47 -6.28
N ASP A 394 22.73 1.40 -7.59
CA ASP A 394 23.54 0.63 -8.55
C ASP A 394 24.84 1.34 -8.94
N LEU A 395 24.99 2.63 -8.59
CA LEU A 395 26.24 3.36 -8.84
C LEU A 395 27.36 2.83 -7.95
N PRO A 396 28.57 2.58 -8.49
CA PRO A 396 29.71 2.21 -7.67
C PRO A 396 30.00 3.32 -6.65
N PRO A 397 30.34 2.97 -5.40
CA PRO A 397 30.66 3.98 -4.39
C PRO A 397 31.71 4.95 -4.93
N PRO A 398 31.60 6.27 -4.68
CA PRO A 398 32.55 7.25 -5.15
C PRO A 398 33.96 6.79 -4.75
N ARG A 399 34.87 6.66 -5.74
CA ARG A 399 36.24 6.26 -5.49
C ARG A 399 36.83 7.25 -4.51
N GLY A 400 36.83 6.91 -3.23
CA GLY A 400 37.35 7.71 -2.16
C GLY A 400 38.83 8.06 -2.47
N ARG A 401 39.19 9.33 -2.32
CA ARG A 401 40.58 9.73 -2.22
C ARG A 401 41.26 8.78 -1.25
N ARG A 402 42.21 7.99 -1.76
CA ARG A 402 43.08 7.15 -0.93
C ARG A 402 43.63 8.00 0.22
N GLN A 403 43.07 7.87 1.41
CA GLN A 403 43.76 8.25 2.63
C GLN A 403 44.94 7.27 2.78
N LYS A 404 46.14 7.78 2.54
CA LYS A 404 47.36 7.09 2.89
C LYS A 404 47.41 6.95 4.41
N GLY A 405 47.41 5.74 4.88
CA GLY A 405 48.02 5.30 6.12
C GLY A 405 47.22 5.54 7.41
N ARG A 406 46.56 4.51 7.88
CA ARG A 406 46.69 4.07 9.28
C ARG A 406 46.35 2.59 9.39
N SER A 407 47.29 1.92 10.00
CA SER A 407 47.36 0.48 10.26
C SER A 407 46.19 -0.09 11.06
N GLN A 408 45.92 -1.33 10.76
CA GLN A 408 45.14 -2.35 11.48
C GLN A 408 45.13 -2.20 13.00
N GLN A 409 43.94 -2.30 13.57
CA GLN A 409 43.75 -3.11 14.78
C GLN A 409 42.33 -3.65 14.81
N ALA A 410 42.26 -4.95 15.07
CA ALA A 410 41.09 -5.79 15.19
C ALA A 410 40.32 -5.51 16.50
N ALA A 411 39.04 -5.78 16.50
CA ALA A 411 38.38 -6.68 17.44
C ALA A 411 36.90 -6.30 17.69
N PHE A 412 36.07 -7.24 17.52
CA PHE A 412 34.70 -7.40 18.05
C PHE A 412 34.69 -7.47 19.59
N PRO A 413 33.57 -7.52 20.32
CA PRO A 413 32.15 -7.60 19.95
C PRO A 413 31.28 -6.63 20.77
N THR A 414 30.04 -6.39 20.36
CA THR A 414 29.07 -5.73 21.24
C THR A 414 27.65 -6.26 21.05
N THR A 415 27.11 -6.69 22.15
CA THR A 415 25.71 -6.99 22.43
C THR A 415 24.86 -5.73 22.36
N PRO A 416 23.66 -5.79 21.78
CA PRO A 416 22.73 -4.65 21.78
C PRO A 416 21.93 -4.56 23.09
N PRO A 417 21.50 -3.34 23.50
CA PRO A 417 20.66 -3.13 24.66
C PRO A 417 19.20 -3.53 24.42
N PRO A 418 18.42 -3.86 25.46
CA PRO A 418 17.06 -4.35 25.33
C PRO A 418 16.08 -3.25 24.94
N PRO A 419 14.99 -3.55 24.21
CA PRO A 419 14.03 -2.58 23.70
C PRO A 419 13.08 -2.07 24.80
N THR A 420 12.83 -0.76 24.80
CA THR A 420 11.88 -0.12 25.70
C THR A 420 10.43 -0.49 25.36
N ARG A 421 9.67 -0.81 26.39
CA ARG A 421 8.32 -1.42 26.40
C ARG A 421 7.16 -0.58 25.82
N ARG A 422 7.38 0.62 25.28
CA ARG A 422 6.28 1.57 25.00
C ARG A 422 5.74 1.55 23.55
N ALA A 423 6.48 1.08 22.58
CA ALA A 423 6.06 1.12 21.16
C ALA A 423 5.22 -0.09 20.68
N ARG A 424 5.19 -1.20 21.44
CA ARG A 424 4.50 -2.44 21.01
C ARG A 424 3.01 -2.53 21.39
N ARG A 425 2.48 -1.67 22.26
CA ARG A 425 1.07 -1.74 22.67
C ARG A 425 0.07 -1.10 21.70
N GLY A 426 0.50 -0.22 20.82
CA GLY A 426 -0.41 0.48 19.89
C GLY A 426 -0.90 -0.39 18.72
N SER A 427 -0.03 -1.19 18.13
CA SER A 427 -0.34 -1.95 16.90
C SER A 427 -1.28 -3.15 17.13
N LEU A 428 -1.08 -3.89 18.23
CA LEU A 428 -1.93 -5.05 18.57
C LEU A 428 -3.31 -4.65 19.11
N ALA A 429 -3.40 -3.51 19.84
CA ALA A 429 -4.66 -2.98 20.31
C ALA A 429 -5.53 -2.45 19.15
N ALA A 430 -4.93 -1.82 18.14
CA ALA A 430 -5.61 -1.34 16.94
C ALA A 430 -6.22 -2.48 16.12
N PHE A 431 -5.49 -3.58 15.96
CA PHE A 431 -5.97 -4.76 15.24
C PHE A 431 -7.13 -5.46 15.97
N ARG A 432 -7.10 -5.52 17.31
CA ARG A 432 -8.21 -6.05 18.13
C ARG A 432 -9.45 -5.16 18.10
N GLN A 433 -9.30 -3.83 18.07
CA GLN A 433 -10.41 -2.89 17.95
C GLN A 433 -11.08 -2.92 16.57
N GLN A 434 -10.31 -3.10 15.49
CA GLN A 434 -10.85 -3.31 14.15
C GLN A 434 -11.80 -4.52 14.11
N ARG A 435 -11.39 -5.59 14.77
CA ARG A 435 -12.17 -6.83 14.90
C ARG A 435 -13.49 -6.62 15.65
N GLN A 436 -13.46 -5.90 16.76
CA GLN A 436 -14.66 -5.64 17.59
C GLN A 436 -15.63 -4.63 16.95
N ALA A 437 -15.13 -3.62 16.22
CA ALA A 437 -15.97 -2.64 15.54
C ALA A 437 -16.74 -3.25 14.35
N GLN A 438 -16.14 -4.21 13.65
CA GLN A 438 -16.82 -4.98 12.59
C GLN A 438 -17.87 -5.94 13.18
N GLU A 439 -17.57 -6.55 14.31
CA GLU A 439 -18.49 -7.50 14.99
C GLU A 439 -19.76 -6.82 15.52
N GLY A 440 -19.65 -5.59 16.06
CA GLY A 440 -20.78 -4.86 16.64
C GLY A 440 -21.81 -4.31 15.63
N ARG A 441 -21.48 -4.22 14.34
CA ARG A 441 -22.39 -3.72 13.29
C ARG A 441 -23.27 -4.81 12.69
N TRP A 442 -22.83 -6.06 12.66
CA TRP A 442 -23.61 -7.17 12.09
C TRP A 442 -24.67 -7.70 13.03
N THR A 443 -24.47 -7.65 14.35
CA THR A 443 -25.44 -8.13 15.34
C THR A 443 -26.67 -7.21 15.52
N ARG A 444 -26.64 -5.97 15.01
CA ARG A 444 -27.78 -5.03 15.12
C ARG A 444 -28.79 -5.08 13.95
N ARG A 445 -28.52 -5.85 12.88
CA ARG A 445 -29.42 -5.95 11.72
C ARG A 445 -30.26 -7.25 11.63
N SER A 446 -30.18 -8.14 12.60
CA SER A 446 -30.88 -9.46 12.56
C SER A 446 -31.93 -9.68 13.64
N THR A 447 -32.57 -8.64 14.16
CA THR A 447 -33.79 -8.82 14.96
C THR A 447 -35.02 -8.47 14.11
N PRO A 448 -35.89 -9.44 13.78
CA PRO A 448 -37.15 -9.15 13.12
C PRO A 448 -38.10 -8.45 14.09
N THR A 449 -38.68 -7.35 13.67
CA THR A 449 -39.75 -6.64 14.36
C THR A 449 -40.99 -7.55 14.45
N PRO A 450 -41.65 -7.72 15.62
CA PRO A 450 -42.91 -8.47 15.71
C PRO A 450 -44.03 -7.69 15.03
N SER A 451 -44.75 -8.34 14.13
CA SER A 451 -45.95 -7.85 13.48
C SER A 451 -47.07 -7.60 14.53
N ALA A 452 -47.67 -6.44 14.51
CA ALA A 452 -48.85 -6.07 15.25
C ALA A 452 -50.10 -6.84 14.76
N PRO A 453 -51.02 -7.22 15.63
CA PRO A 453 -52.24 -7.89 15.22
C PRO A 453 -53.25 -6.89 14.61
N SER A 454 -53.92 -7.31 13.54
CA SER A 454 -55.01 -6.57 12.90
C SER A 454 -56.24 -6.51 13.80
N PRO A 455 -57.02 -5.42 13.84
CA PRO A 455 -58.30 -5.38 14.52
C PRO A 455 -59.39 -6.01 13.64
N SER A 456 -60.24 -6.77 14.34
CA SER A 456 -61.49 -7.32 13.88
C SER A 456 -62.52 -6.28 13.52
#